data_53d01713433354d363c873daae2fba5e
#
_entry.id   53d01713433354d363c873daae2fba5e
#
_cell.length_a   1.000
_cell.length_b   1.000
_cell.length_c   1.000
_cell.angle_alpha   90.00
_cell.angle_beta   90.00
_cell.angle_gamma   90.00
#
_symmetry.space_group_name_H-M   'P 1'
#
loop_
_entity.id
_entity.type
_entity.pdbx_description
1 polymer ?
#
loop_
_entity_poly.entity_id
_entity_poly.type
_entity_poly.pdbx_seq_one_letter_code
_entity_poly.pdbx_strand_id
1 'polypeptide(L)'
;MIYPAVHYTMGGIWVDYNLMTTVPGLYAIGEANFSDHGANRLGASALMQGLADGYFVLPYTIGDYLSKEISTGPIPNDTEEFIKAEKEVKEKINVFINNKGSKRVDYFHKKLGKIMWNKCGMARNKKDLELAIKEISALRKDFWKNVK
;
A
#
# COMPACT_ATOMS: atom_id res chain seq x y z
N MET A 1 17.73 -25.23 13.51
CA MET A 1 17.57 -23.86 14.03
C MET A 1 16.44 -23.22 13.23
N ILE A 2 15.41 -22.70 13.88
CA ILE A 2 14.28 -22.02 13.23
C ILE A 2 14.54 -20.52 13.30
N TYR A 3 14.48 -19.84 12.15
CA TYR A 3 14.61 -18.39 12.07
C TYR A 3 13.23 -17.75 11.94
N PRO A 4 12.86 -16.76 12.77
CA PRO A 4 11.59 -16.07 12.62
C PRO A 4 11.57 -15.28 11.31
N ALA A 5 10.51 -15.45 10.54
CA ALA A 5 10.27 -14.75 9.29
C ALA A 5 8.94 -14.02 9.35
N VAL A 6 8.85 -12.86 8.69
CA VAL A 6 7.60 -12.13 8.55
C VAL A 6 6.67 -12.96 7.64
N HIS A 7 5.48 -13.25 8.14
CA HIS A 7 4.48 -14.03 7.41
C HIS A 7 3.28 -13.18 6.98
N TYR A 8 2.80 -12.30 7.86
CA TYR A 8 1.61 -11.51 7.66
C TYR A 8 1.72 -10.18 8.43
N THR A 9 1.26 -9.10 7.82
CA THR A 9 1.25 -7.77 8.46
C THR A 9 -0.16 -7.39 8.84
N MET A 10 -0.48 -7.34 10.15
CA MET A 10 -1.75 -6.84 10.64
C MET A 10 -1.81 -5.32 10.51
N GLY A 11 -2.99 -4.83 10.17
CA GLY A 11 -3.22 -3.43 9.84
C GLY A 11 -3.13 -3.20 8.35
N GLY A 12 -3.43 -2.01 7.91
CA GLY A 12 -3.46 -1.67 6.49
C GLY A 12 -4.36 -0.48 6.21
N ILE A 13 -4.89 -0.43 5.00
CA ILE A 13 -5.79 0.63 4.55
C ILE A 13 -7.14 0.46 5.23
N TRP A 14 -7.65 1.54 5.82
CA TRP A 14 -9.01 1.54 6.37
C TRP A 14 -10.04 1.37 5.25
N VAL A 15 -11.04 0.52 5.49
CA VAL A 15 -12.19 0.30 4.62
C VAL A 15 -13.47 0.22 5.44
N ASP A 16 -14.59 0.54 4.81
CA ASP A 16 -15.92 0.30 5.35
C ASP A 16 -16.37 -1.17 5.14
N TYR A 17 -17.60 -1.49 5.51
CA TYR A 17 -18.16 -2.83 5.32
C TYR A 17 -18.34 -3.26 3.86
N ASN A 18 -18.28 -2.31 2.92
CA ASN A 18 -18.29 -2.56 1.49
C ASN A 18 -16.88 -2.64 0.90
N LEU A 19 -15.85 -2.67 1.74
CA LEU A 19 -14.42 -2.70 1.37
C LEU A 19 -13.93 -1.43 0.65
N MET A 20 -14.72 -0.35 0.68
CA MET A 20 -14.34 0.92 0.10
C MET A 20 -13.50 1.73 1.08
N THR A 21 -12.43 2.34 0.57
CA THR A 21 -11.57 3.23 1.36
C THR A 21 -12.21 4.60 1.55
N THR A 22 -11.52 5.53 2.20
CA THR A 22 -11.95 6.94 2.26
C THR A 22 -11.91 7.65 0.91
N VAL A 23 -11.34 7.02 -0.13
CA VAL A 23 -11.33 7.53 -1.50
C VAL A 23 -12.42 6.80 -2.29
N PRO A 24 -13.47 7.49 -2.77
CA PRO A 24 -14.54 6.86 -3.53
C PRO A 24 -14.02 6.10 -4.76
N GLY A 25 -14.48 4.87 -4.95
CA GLY A 25 -14.06 3.98 -6.04
C GLY A 25 -12.74 3.25 -5.81
N LEU A 26 -12.05 3.48 -4.68
CA LEU A 26 -10.87 2.73 -4.30
C LEU A 26 -11.23 1.72 -3.21
N TYR A 27 -10.98 0.45 -3.49
CA TYR A 27 -11.25 -0.68 -2.60
C TYR A 27 -9.96 -1.35 -2.18
N ALA A 28 -9.93 -1.90 -0.96
CA ALA A 28 -8.82 -2.72 -0.49
C ALA A 28 -9.35 -4.02 0.12
N ILE A 29 -8.80 -5.14 -0.31
CA ILE A 29 -9.21 -6.49 0.11
C ILE A 29 -8.04 -7.28 0.68
N GLY A 30 -8.35 -8.32 1.45
CA GLY A 30 -7.36 -9.21 2.04
C GLY A 30 -6.38 -8.48 2.96
N GLU A 31 -5.12 -8.86 2.92
CA GLU A 31 -4.07 -8.31 3.77
C GLU A 31 -3.81 -6.80 3.57
N ALA A 32 -4.22 -6.24 2.43
CA ALA A 32 -4.04 -4.81 2.15
C ALA A 32 -4.96 -3.93 3.00
N ASN A 33 -6.11 -4.43 3.43
CA ASN A 33 -7.00 -3.69 4.32
C ASN A 33 -6.63 -3.89 5.80
N PHE A 34 -7.11 -2.98 6.65
CA PHE A 34 -6.82 -3.04 8.10
C PHE A 34 -7.42 -4.26 8.79
N SER A 35 -8.43 -4.88 8.20
CA SER A 35 -9.24 -5.99 8.67
C SER A 35 -9.61 -5.93 10.17
N ASP A 36 -10.42 -6.87 10.62
CA ASP A 36 -10.88 -6.99 12.00
C ASP A 36 -9.97 -7.88 12.88
N HIS A 37 -8.77 -8.19 12.42
CA HIS A 37 -7.82 -9.04 13.17
C HIS A 37 -7.22 -8.37 14.40
N GLY A 38 -7.28 -7.07 14.51
CA GLY A 38 -6.65 -6.33 15.60
C GLY A 38 -5.14 -6.43 15.58
N ALA A 39 -4.53 -6.57 16.75
CA ALA A 39 -3.07 -6.64 16.90
C ALA A 39 -2.48 -8.00 16.54
N ASN A 40 -3.30 -9.06 16.52
CA ASN A 40 -2.88 -10.42 16.19
C ASN A 40 -4.05 -11.22 15.60
N ARG A 41 -3.77 -12.06 14.61
CA ARG A 41 -4.81 -12.86 13.94
C ARG A 41 -4.77 -14.33 14.34
N LEU A 42 -5.91 -14.98 14.24
CA LEU A 42 -6.02 -16.44 14.38
C LEU A 42 -5.45 -17.16 13.16
N GLY A 43 -4.94 -18.36 13.36
CA GLY A 43 -4.47 -19.20 12.27
C GLY A 43 -5.55 -19.41 11.20
N ALA A 44 -5.16 -19.39 9.93
CA ALA A 44 -6.02 -19.53 8.74
C ALA A 44 -7.05 -18.40 8.50
N SER A 45 -7.31 -17.50 9.45
CA SER A 45 -8.32 -16.44 9.30
C SER A 45 -8.01 -15.44 8.18
N ALA A 46 -6.73 -15.22 7.85
CA ALA A 46 -6.34 -14.33 6.76
C ALA A 46 -6.82 -14.80 5.39
N LEU A 47 -6.67 -16.09 5.08
CA LEU A 47 -7.16 -16.66 3.83
C LEU A 47 -8.69 -16.65 3.79
N MET A 48 -9.33 -16.98 4.91
CA MET A 48 -10.80 -16.95 5.03
C MET A 48 -11.33 -15.54 4.77
N GLN A 49 -10.74 -14.52 5.37
CA GLN A 49 -11.10 -13.13 5.13
C GLN A 49 -10.92 -12.74 3.66
N GLY A 50 -9.75 -12.99 3.06
CA GLY A 50 -9.50 -12.66 1.66
C GLY A 50 -10.47 -13.33 0.69
N LEU A 51 -10.85 -14.59 0.97
CA LEU A 51 -11.88 -15.31 0.20
C LEU A 51 -13.28 -14.70 0.41
N ALA A 52 -13.65 -14.38 1.65
CA ALA A 52 -14.93 -13.74 1.97
C ALA A 52 -15.03 -12.36 1.28
N ASP A 53 -14.03 -11.53 1.39
CA ASP A 53 -13.97 -10.22 0.74
C ASP A 53 -14.13 -10.34 -0.78
N GLY A 54 -13.40 -11.27 -1.41
CA GLY A 54 -13.38 -11.43 -2.85
C GLY A 54 -14.64 -12.09 -3.44
N TYR A 55 -15.21 -13.09 -2.75
CA TYR A 55 -16.34 -13.84 -3.28
C TYR A 55 -17.71 -13.32 -2.83
N PHE A 56 -17.80 -12.82 -1.58
CA PHE A 56 -19.11 -12.48 -1.00
C PHE A 56 -19.37 -10.98 -0.90
N VAL A 57 -18.34 -10.15 -0.83
CA VAL A 57 -18.52 -8.69 -0.66
C VAL A 57 -18.24 -7.95 -1.96
N LEU A 58 -17.06 -8.12 -2.52
CA LEU A 58 -16.56 -7.31 -3.65
C LEU A 58 -17.47 -7.32 -4.89
N PRO A 59 -18.07 -8.44 -5.35
CA PRO A 59 -18.93 -8.45 -6.52
C PRO A 59 -20.16 -7.54 -6.37
N TYR A 60 -20.77 -7.54 -5.18
CA TYR A 60 -21.91 -6.66 -4.90
C TYR A 60 -21.48 -5.20 -4.81
N THR A 61 -20.39 -4.92 -4.15
CA THR A 61 -19.84 -3.58 -3.98
C THR A 61 -19.51 -2.93 -5.32
N ILE A 62 -18.84 -3.65 -6.23
CA ILE A 62 -18.53 -3.15 -7.58
C ILE A 62 -19.82 -2.94 -8.37
N GLY A 63 -20.74 -3.89 -8.32
CA GLY A 63 -22.04 -3.80 -9.00
C GLY A 63 -22.82 -2.56 -8.56
N ASP A 64 -22.92 -2.34 -7.27
CA ASP A 64 -23.61 -1.18 -6.69
C ASP A 64 -22.93 0.14 -7.05
N TYR A 65 -21.61 0.21 -6.96
CA TYR A 65 -20.84 1.40 -7.30
C TYR A 65 -20.98 1.79 -8.76
N LEU A 66 -20.93 0.81 -9.68
CA LEU A 66 -20.99 1.03 -11.11
C LEU A 66 -22.43 1.06 -11.67
N SER A 67 -23.44 0.80 -10.85
CA SER A 67 -24.83 0.64 -11.31
C SER A 67 -25.34 1.83 -12.13
N LYS A 68 -24.88 3.04 -11.83
CA LYS A 68 -25.25 4.28 -12.53
C LYS A 68 -24.39 4.57 -13.76
N GLU A 69 -23.24 3.89 -13.90
CA GLU A 69 -22.22 4.15 -14.91
C GLU A 69 -22.16 3.07 -16.01
N ILE A 70 -22.94 1.99 -15.88
CA ILE A 70 -22.92 0.84 -16.81
C ILE A 70 -23.21 1.27 -18.26
N SER A 71 -24.00 2.33 -18.45
CA SER A 71 -24.39 2.83 -19.78
C SER A 71 -23.40 3.79 -20.42
N THR A 72 -22.35 4.19 -19.72
CA THR A 72 -21.43 5.25 -20.21
C THR A 72 -20.42 4.74 -21.24
N GLY A 73 -20.26 3.41 -21.37
CA GLY A 73 -19.27 2.81 -22.26
C GLY A 73 -17.82 3.01 -21.80
N PRO A 74 -16.83 2.59 -22.61
CA PRO A 74 -15.42 2.78 -22.30
C PRO A 74 -15.04 4.26 -22.28
N ILE A 75 -14.28 4.67 -21.27
CA ILE A 75 -13.71 6.02 -21.21
C ILE A 75 -12.61 6.13 -22.28
N PRO A 76 -12.61 7.16 -23.15
CA PRO A 76 -11.55 7.36 -24.15
C PRO A 76 -10.18 7.52 -23.50
N ASN A 77 -9.16 6.88 -24.09
CA ASN A 77 -7.78 6.89 -23.55
C ASN A 77 -7.07 8.24 -23.72
N ASP A 78 -7.63 9.14 -24.49
CA ASP A 78 -7.14 10.48 -24.78
C ASP A 78 -7.73 11.57 -23.88
N THR A 79 -8.41 11.18 -22.80
CA THR A 79 -8.88 12.14 -21.80
C THR A 79 -7.71 12.83 -21.09
N GLU A 80 -7.94 14.06 -20.67
CA GLU A 80 -6.93 14.90 -20.03
C GLU A 80 -6.28 14.22 -18.80
N GLU A 81 -7.09 13.48 -18.03
CA GLU A 81 -6.64 12.76 -16.85
C GLU A 81 -5.62 11.66 -17.17
N PHE A 82 -5.84 10.89 -18.25
CA PHE A 82 -4.89 9.86 -18.69
C PHE A 82 -3.60 10.47 -19.21
N ILE A 83 -3.69 11.53 -20.02
CA ILE A 83 -2.52 12.25 -20.56
C ILE A 83 -1.68 12.82 -19.39
N LYS A 84 -2.33 13.42 -18.40
CA LYS A 84 -1.67 13.97 -17.22
C LYS A 84 -0.99 12.87 -16.41
N ALA A 85 -1.68 11.76 -16.14
CA ALA A 85 -1.11 10.62 -15.40
C ALA A 85 0.09 10.02 -16.14
N GLU A 86 0.01 9.84 -17.45
CA GLU A 86 1.14 9.36 -18.27
C GLU A 86 2.35 10.31 -18.17
N LYS A 87 2.12 11.60 -18.28
CA LYS A 87 3.16 12.62 -18.16
C LYS A 87 3.83 12.56 -16.78
N GLU A 88 3.06 12.51 -15.70
CA GLU A 88 3.59 12.41 -14.34
C GLU A 88 4.46 11.15 -14.14
N VAL A 89 4.03 10.02 -14.70
CA VAL A 89 4.81 8.77 -14.63
C VAL A 89 6.11 8.90 -15.42
N LYS A 90 6.06 9.44 -16.65
CA LYS A 90 7.25 9.68 -17.47
C LYS A 90 8.24 10.62 -16.78
N GLU A 91 7.77 11.67 -16.14
CA GLU A 91 8.61 12.59 -15.38
C GLU A 91 9.30 11.88 -14.21
N LYS A 92 8.60 11.06 -13.44
CA LYS A 92 9.18 10.25 -12.35
C LYS A 92 10.25 9.28 -12.87
N ILE A 93 9.99 8.60 -13.98
CA ILE A 93 10.95 7.70 -14.62
C ILE A 93 12.20 8.46 -15.05
N ASN A 94 12.03 9.61 -15.68
CA ASN A 94 13.14 10.45 -16.11
C ASN A 94 14.01 10.94 -14.93
N VAL A 95 13.40 11.23 -13.78
CA VAL A 95 14.17 11.55 -12.56
C VAL A 95 15.10 10.41 -12.19
N PHE A 96 14.62 9.16 -12.22
CA PHE A 96 15.45 7.98 -11.90
C PHE A 96 16.54 7.72 -12.94
N ILE A 97 16.23 7.82 -14.23
CA ILE A 97 17.20 7.60 -15.32
C ILE A 97 18.34 8.61 -15.26
N ASN A 98 18.02 9.86 -14.94
CA ASN A 98 19.00 10.95 -14.93
C ASN A 98 19.62 11.19 -13.55
N ASN A 99 19.23 10.43 -12.53
CA ASN A 99 19.76 10.62 -11.19
C ASN A 99 21.22 10.16 -11.11
N LYS A 100 22.08 11.03 -10.63
CA LYS A 100 23.51 10.75 -10.40
C LYS A 100 23.79 10.32 -8.95
N GLY A 101 22.85 9.70 -8.31
CA GLY A 101 22.98 9.22 -6.94
C GLY A 101 24.12 8.20 -6.79
N SER A 102 24.60 8.03 -5.58
CA SER A 102 25.69 7.11 -5.25
C SER A 102 25.26 5.86 -4.49
N LYS A 103 23.98 5.82 -4.05
CA LYS A 103 23.47 4.75 -3.19
C LYS A 103 22.62 3.78 -3.99
N ARG A 104 22.90 2.49 -3.86
CA ARG A 104 22.13 1.43 -4.51
C ARG A 104 20.78 1.25 -3.82
N VAL A 105 19.80 0.70 -4.54
CA VAL A 105 18.45 0.40 -4.03
C VAL A 105 18.49 -0.45 -2.76
N ASP A 106 19.37 -1.45 -2.70
CA ASP A 106 19.51 -2.34 -1.54
C ASP A 106 19.92 -1.61 -0.25
N TYR A 107 20.66 -0.50 -0.34
CA TYR A 107 20.95 0.35 0.81
C TYR A 107 19.68 0.92 1.44
N PHE A 108 18.79 1.46 0.62
CA PHE A 108 17.52 2.04 1.08
C PHE A 108 16.59 0.97 1.63
N HIS A 109 16.50 -0.18 0.94
CA HIS A 109 15.69 -1.30 1.38
C HIS A 109 16.13 -1.81 2.77
N LYS A 110 17.43 -2.05 2.96
CA LYS A 110 17.98 -2.49 4.25
C LYS A 110 17.76 -1.44 5.35
N LYS A 111 17.92 -0.16 5.03
CA LYS A 111 17.71 0.92 6.00
C LYS A 111 16.25 1.05 6.41
N LEU A 112 15.32 0.96 5.45
CA LEU A 112 13.89 0.91 5.73
C LEU A 112 13.53 -0.30 6.58
N GLY A 113 14.00 -1.48 6.22
CA GLY A 113 13.78 -2.72 6.97
C GLY A 113 14.27 -2.61 8.42
N LYS A 114 15.40 -1.96 8.66
CA LYS A 114 15.92 -1.74 10.01
C LYS A 114 15.04 -0.77 10.83
N ILE A 115 14.53 0.28 10.22
CA ILE A 115 13.56 1.19 10.88
C ILE A 115 12.30 0.42 11.25
N MET A 116 11.74 -0.34 10.30
CA MET A 116 10.53 -1.13 10.51
C MET A 116 10.73 -2.18 11.61
N TRP A 117 11.82 -2.93 11.56
CA TRP A 117 12.14 -3.94 12.55
C TRP A 117 12.25 -3.38 13.97
N ASN A 118 13.00 -2.29 14.12
CA ASN A 118 13.31 -1.74 15.44
C ASN A 118 12.15 -0.93 16.06
N LYS A 119 11.29 -0.31 15.24
CA LYS A 119 10.31 0.68 15.72
C LYS A 119 8.86 0.31 15.43
N CYS A 120 8.63 -0.54 14.43
CA CYS A 120 7.30 -0.96 14.00
C CYS A 120 7.09 -2.48 14.13
N GLY A 121 7.98 -3.16 14.86
CA GLY A 121 7.92 -4.60 15.09
C GLY A 121 6.79 -5.03 16.01
N MET A 122 6.92 -6.19 16.65
CA MET A 122 5.85 -6.77 17.48
C MET A 122 5.53 -5.95 18.73
N ALA A 123 6.54 -5.35 19.37
CA ALA A 123 6.37 -4.46 20.52
C ALA A 123 6.43 -3.00 20.05
N ARG A 124 5.31 -2.33 20.07
CA ARG A 124 5.17 -0.96 19.55
C ARG A 124 4.86 0.01 20.67
N ASN A 125 5.40 1.22 20.57
CA ASN A 125 5.05 2.33 21.44
C ASN A 125 4.94 3.64 20.63
N LYS A 126 4.25 4.60 21.17
CA LYS A 126 3.96 5.88 20.49
C LYS A 126 5.24 6.60 20.05
N LYS A 127 6.23 6.67 20.94
CA LYS A 127 7.50 7.41 20.69
C LYS A 127 8.26 6.82 19.50
N ASP A 128 8.39 5.49 19.43
CA ASP A 128 9.11 4.83 18.35
C ASP A 128 8.35 4.92 17.03
N LEU A 129 7.01 4.82 17.05
CA LEU A 129 6.19 5.00 15.85
C LEU A 129 6.31 6.43 15.29
N GLU A 130 6.24 7.45 16.13
CA GLU A 130 6.44 8.85 15.70
C GLU A 130 7.85 9.08 15.13
N LEU A 131 8.86 8.45 15.72
CA LEU A 131 10.23 8.52 15.21
C LEU A 131 10.37 7.77 13.88
N ALA A 132 9.74 6.60 13.73
CA ALA A 132 9.71 5.87 12.46
C ALA A 132 9.13 6.70 11.32
N ILE A 133 8.02 7.39 11.53
CA ILE A 133 7.40 8.27 10.54
C ILE A 133 8.39 9.34 10.06
N LYS A 134 9.11 9.97 10.99
CA LYS A 134 10.13 10.99 10.66
C LYS A 134 11.29 10.40 9.88
N GLU A 135 11.83 9.26 10.32
CA GLU A 135 12.97 8.59 9.69
C GLU A 135 12.62 8.06 8.29
N ILE A 136 11.43 7.48 8.11
CA ILE A 136 10.93 7.00 6.80
C ILE A 136 10.77 8.19 5.84
N SER A 137 10.21 9.31 6.32
CA SER A 137 10.06 10.51 5.51
C SER A 137 11.41 11.09 5.07
N ALA A 138 12.41 11.08 5.97
CA ALA A 138 13.77 11.51 5.64
C ALA A 138 14.45 10.54 4.66
N LEU A 139 14.28 9.23 4.86
CA LEU A 139 14.81 8.21 3.97
C LEU A 139 14.20 8.28 2.56
N ARG A 140 12.90 8.58 2.45
CA ARG A 140 12.22 8.80 1.17
C ARG A 140 12.82 9.99 0.42
N LYS A 141 13.10 11.11 1.10
CA LYS A 141 13.76 12.27 0.50
C LYS A 141 15.18 11.94 0.03
N ASP A 142 15.93 11.19 0.85
CA ASP A 142 17.27 10.72 0.49
C ASP A 142 17.25 9.78 -0.71
N PHE A 143 16.27 8.88 -0.79
CA PHE A 143 16.07 7.98 -1.93
C PHE A 143 15.94 8.76 -3.25
N TRP A 144 14.99 9.68 -3.32
CA TRP A 144 14.77 10.48 -4.54
C TRP A 144 15.99 11.26 -4.99
N LYS A 145 16.84 11.65 -4.05
CA LYS A 145 18.03 12.45 -4.32
C LYS A 145 19.26 11.62 -4.66
N ASN A 146 19.40 10.44 -4.05
CA ASN A 146 20.69 9.73 -4.02
C ASN A 146 20.63 8.29 -4.52
N VAL A 147 19.49 7.78 -4.99
CA VAL A 147 19.41 6.45 -5.58
C VAL A 147 20.15 6.39 -6.91
N LYS A 148 20.87 5.27 -7.13
CA LYS A 148 21.62 4.97 -8.37
C LYS A 148 20.97 3.81 -9.08
#